data_429d5d3cceedb444430933221e64392c
#
_entry.id   429d5d3cceedb444430933221e64392c
#
_cell.length_a   1.000
_cell.length_b   1.000
_cell.length_c   1.000
_cell.angle_alpha   90.00
_cell.angle_beta   90.00
_cell.angle_gamma   90.00
#
_symmetry.space_group_name_H-M   'P 1'
#
loop_
_entity.id
_entity.type
_entity.pdbx_description
1 polymer ?
#
loop_
_entity_poly.entity_id
_entity_poly.type
_entity_poly.pdbx_seq_one_letter_code
_entity_poly.pdbx_strand_id
1 'polypeptide(L)'
;EIHPDFTRQLKVVDPDHRELWISLGCALENLLIAARADGFTPGVTYPDAADLIHIHLTPGARQNSALFDAILLRQNSRSEYDGQPIKQADFAQIQALPLEPGVVLRFATTPSDIETVLRYVNRGNLSQYADPAFLDELIFWLRFNKKEALVALDGLYTRCSGNPEVPRWLGTMFVSGGTPQQQADLDATKLRSSAGAVVIASE
;
A
#
# COMPACT_ATOMS: atom_id res chain seq x y z
N GLU A 1 -8.36 -9.13 -18.53
CA GLU A 1 -6.91 -9.12 -18.29
C GLU A 1 -6.53 -7.91 -17.46
N ILE A 2 -5.52 -8.08 -16.60
CA ILE A 2 -4.87 -6.98 -15.87
C ILE A 2 -3.42 -6.94 -16.37
N HIS A 3 -3.01 -5.76 -16.84
CA HIS A 3 -1.67 -5.52 -17.35
C HIS A 3 -0.93 -4.50 -16.48
N PRO A 4 0.36 -4.68 -16.20
CA PRO A 4 1.17 -3.65 -15.60
C PRO A 4 1.39 -2.47 -16.56
N ASP A 5 1.29 -1.26 -16.04
CA ASP A 5 1.68 -0.06 -16.79
C ASP A 5 3.12 0.32 -16.42
N PHE A 6 4.07 -0.22 -17.15
CA PHE A 6 5.49 0.05 -16.94
C PHE A 6 5.90 1.51 -17.23
N THR A 7 5.01 2.33 -17.80
CA THR A 7 5.29 3.77 -17.94
C THR A 7 5.15 4.53 -16.62
N ARG A 8 4.47 3.90 -15.64
CA ARG A 8 4.19 4.44 -14.30
C ARG A 8 4.93 3.68 -13.19
N GLN A 9 6.04 3.07 -13.50
CA GLN A 9 6.85 2.30 -12.55
C GLN A 9 7.70 3.21 -11.64
N LEU A 10 8.08 2.69 -10.49
CA LEU A 10 9.05 3.27 -9.56
C LEU A 10 10.43 2.63 -9.80
N LYS A 11 11.25 3.26 -10.61
CA LYS A 11 12.53 2.66 -11.08
C LYS A 11 13.59 2.54 -9.99
N VAL A 12 13.53 3.41 -8.99
CA VAL A 12 14.50 3.46 -7.89
C VAL A 12 13.99 2.65 -6.70
N VAL A 13 12.72 2.81 -6.32
CA VAL A 13 12.16 2.17 -5.14
C VAL A 13 11.73 0.73 -5.41
N ASP A 14 11.27 0.46 -6.63
CA ASP A 14 10.72 -0.85 -7.04
C ASP A 14 11.33 -1.34 -8.37
N PRO A 15 12.66 -1.50 -8.45
CA PRO A 15 13.35 -1.87 -9.69
C PRO A 15 12.94 -3.25 -10.23
N ASP A 16 12.55 -4.15 -9.34
CA ASP A 16 12.14 -5.52 -9.65
C ASP A 16 10.61 -5.66 -9.81
N HIS A 17 9.86 -4.54 -9.79
CA HIS A 17 8.41 -4.48 -9.93
C HIS A 17 7.62 -5.26 -8.88
N ARG A 18 8.22 -5.56 -7.74
CA ARG A 18 7.58 -6.30 -6.65
C ARG A 18 6.34 -5.57 -6.12
N GLU A 19 6.46 -4.29 -5.82
CA GLU A 19 5.37 -3.46 -5.31
C GLU A 19 4.29 -3.21 -6.38
N LEU A 20 4.72 -3.09 -7.64
CA LEU A 20 3.81 -3.02 -8.79
C LEU A 20 2.90 -4.26 -8.84
N TRP A 21 3.47 -5.46 -8.76
CA TRP A 21 2.68 -6.70 -8.77
C TRP A 21 1.80 -6.87 -7.54
N ILE A 22 2.26 -6.46 -6.35
CA ILE A 22 1.41 -6.42 -5.14
C ILE A 22 0.21 -5.49 -5.34
N SER A 23 0.42 -4.32 -5.94
CA SER A 23 -0.66 -3.37 -6.26
C SER A 23 -1.68 -3.96 -7.24
N LEU A 24 -1.23 -4.67 -8.28
CA LEU A 24 -2.11 -5.37 -9.22
C LEU A 24 -2.87 -6.51 -8.55
N GLY A 25 -2.25 -7.22 -7.60
CA GLY A 25 -2.91 -8.22 -6.77
C GLY A 25 -4.05 -7.64 -5.93
N CYS A 26 -3.86 -6.45 -5.35
CA CYS A 26 -4.93 -5.74 -4.64
C CYS A 26 -6.10 -5.37 -5.58
N ALA A 27 -5.80 -4.94 -6.80
CA ALA A 27 -6.83 -4.64 -7.81
C ALA A 27 -7.56 -5.92 -8.27
N LEU A 28 -6.82 -7.02 -8.46
CA LEU A 28 -7.37 -8.32 -8.78
C LEU A 28 -8.36 -8.79 -7.72
N GLU A 29 -8.00 -8.75 -6.44
CA GLU A 29 -8.91 -9.19 -5.36
C GLU A 29 -10.21 -8.38 -5.35
N ASN A 30 -10.15 -7.06 -5.51
CA ASN A 30 -11.37 -6.24 -5.64
C ASN A 30 -12.22 -6.67 -6.84
N LEU A 31 -11.61 -6.99 -7.98
CA LEU A 31 -12.30 -7.50 -9.17
C LEU A 31 -12.97 -8.85 -8.91
N LEU A 32 -12.27 -9.77 -8.24
CA LEU A 32 -12.80 -11.11 -7.92
C LEU A 32 -14.02 -11.02 -6.98
N ILE A 33 -13.94 -10.15 -5.97
CA ILE A 33 -15.05 -9.88 -5.04
C ILE A 33 -16.26 -9.31 -5.81
N ALA A 34 -16.03 -8.31 -6.66
CA ALA A 34 -17.09 -7.68 -7.46
C ALA A 34 -17.71 -8.66 -8.47
N ALA A 35 -16.90 -9.47 -9.13
CA ALA A 35 -17.39 -10.48 -10.07
C ALA A 35 -18.33 -11.50 -9.38
N ARG A 36 -17.98 -11.97 -8.19
CA ARG A 36 -18.84 -12.88 -7.41
C ARG A 36 -20.15 -12.20 -7.00
N ALA A 37 -20.11 -10.93 -6.61
CA ALA A 37 -21.31 -10.16 -6.28
C ALA A 37 -22.23 -9.96 -7.49
N ASP A 38 -21.67 -9.85 -8.69
CA ASP A 38 -22.44 -9.71 -9.94
C ASP A 38 -22.88 -11.04 -10.58
N GLY A 39 -22.61 -12.17 -9.93
CA GLY A 39 -23.07 -13.48 -10.40
C GLY A 39 -22.12 -14.16 -11.38
N PHE A 40 -20.82 -13.92 -11.22
CA PHE A 40 -19.78 -14.65 -11.96
C PHE A 40 -18.93 -15.50 -11.02
N THR A 41 -18.44 -16.60 -11.55
CA THR A 41 -17.37 -17.39 -10.92
C THR A 41 -16.06 -17.05 -11.64
N PRO A 42 -15.14 -16.32 -10.99
CA PRO A 42 -13.87 -15.97 -11.59
C PRO A 42 -12.86 -17.11 -11.47
N GLY A 43 -12.12 -17.36 -12.54
CA GLY A 43 -10.90 -18.15 -12.58
C GLY A 43 -9.71 -17.25 -12.92
N VAL A 44 -8.57 -17.45 -12.28
CA VAL A 44 -7.35 -16.68 -12.50
C VAL A 44 -6.24 -17.58 -13.00
N THR A 45 -5.51 -17.11 -13.99
CA THR A 45 -4.30 -17.77 -14.47
C THR A 45 -3.20 -16.75 -14.70
N TYR A 46 -1.96 -17.19 -14.54
CA TYR A 46 -0.74 -16.40 -14.71
C TYR A 46 0.06 -17.02 -15.85
N PRO A 47 -0.06 -16.52 -17.09
CA PRO A 47 0.66 -17.10 -18.24
C PRO A 47 2.18 -16.88 -18.10
N ASP A 48 2.97 -17.95 -18.21
CA ASP A 48 4.43 -17.93 -18.03
C ASP A 48 5.18 -17.00 -19.00
N ALA A 49 4.60 -16.70 -20.14
CA ALA A 49 5.24 -15.93 -21.21
C ALA A 49 4.73 -14.49 -21.33
N ALA A 50 3.87 -14.04 -20.43
CA ALA A 50 3.27 -12.71 -20.54
C ALA A 50 3.16 -12.04 -19.17
N ASP A 51 3.60 -10.78 -19.11
CA ASP A 51 3.45 -9.93 -17.93
C ASP A 51 2.00 -9.45 -17.79
N LEU A 52 1.09 -10.38 -17.48
CA LEU A 52 -0.32 -10.08 -17.27
C LEU A 52 -1.00 -11.09 -16.33
N ILE A 53 -2.12 -10.69 -15.77
CA ILE A 53 -3.03 -11.57 -15.04
C ILE A 53 -4.25 -11.81 -15.94
N HIS A 54 -4.53 -13.06 -16.28
CA HIS A 54 -5.69 -13.43 -17.07
C HIS A 54 -6.84 -13.85 -16.15
N ILE A 55 -8.01 -13.23 -16.32
CA ILE A 55 -9.22 -13.51 -15.55
C ILE A 55 -10.29 -14.06 -16.50
N HIS A 56 -10.78 -15.25 -16.18
CA HIS A 56 -11.89 -15.88 -16.88
C HIS A 56 -13.14 -15.81 -16.01
N LEU A 57 -14.23 -15.25 -16.54
CA LEU A 57 -15.50 -15.11 -15.85
C LEU A 57 -16.53 -16.05 -16.45
N THR A 58 -17.05 -16.99 -15.67
CA THR A 58 -18.17 -17.86 -16.04
C THR A 58 -19.43 -17.44 -15.27
N PRO A 59 -20.62 -17.53 -15.89
CA PRO A 59 -21.87 -17.30 -15.17
C PRO A 59 -21.98 -18.18 -13.93
N GLY A 60 -22.43 -17.60 -12.81
CA GLY A 60 -22.56 -18.29 -11.53
C GLY A 60 -23.66 -17.67 -10.66
N ALA A 61 -23.77 -18.13 -9.44
CA ALA A 61 -24.70 -17.54 -8.47
C ALA A 61 -24.13 -16.25 -7.88
N ARG A 62 -24.97 -15.24 -7.67
CA ARG A 62 -24.58 -14.00 -6.96
C ARG A 62 -24.21 -14.31 -5.53
N GLN A 63 -23.07 -13.76 -5.09
CA GLN A 63 -22.55 -13.92 -3.74
C GLN A 63 -22.31 -12.55 -3.12
N ASN A 64 -23.33 -12.04 -2.41
CA ASN A 64 -23.15 -10.81 -1.64
C ASN A 64 -22.24 -11.10 -0.43
N SER A 65 -21.27 -10.22 -0.22
CA SER A 65 -20.38 -10.30 0.93
C SER A 65 -20.11 -8.91 1.52
N ALA A 66 -19.84 -8.87 2.81
CA ALA A 66 -19.43 -7.64 3.49
C ALA A 66 -18.14 -7.04 2.86
N LEU A 67 -17.31 -7.87 2.24
CA LEU A 67 -16.12 -7.41 1.53
C LEU A 67 -16.49 -6.59 0.29
N PHE A 68 -17.54 -6.95 -0.43
CA PHE A 68 -18.01 -6.16 -1.58
C PHE A 68 -18.47 -4.77 -1.14
N ASP A 69 -19.26 -4.69 -0.07
CA ASP A 69 -19.72 -3.41 0.48
C ASP A 69 -18.54 -2.56 0.99
N ALA A 70 -17.49 -3.21 1.50
CA ALA A 70 -16.30 -2.55 2.01
C ALA A 70 -15.39 -1.95 0.91
N ILE A 71 -15.48 -2.38 -0.36
CA ILE A 71 -14.61 -1.89 -1.44
C ILE A 71 -14.66 -0.36 -1.54
N LEU A 72 -15.85 0.23 -1.49
CA LEU A 72 -16.04 1.68 -1.59
C LEU A 72 -15.82 2.43 -0.27
N LEU A 73 -15.81 1.72 0.86
CA LEU A 73 -15.64 2.29 2.20
C LEU A 73 -14.17 2.25 2.65
N ARG A 74 -13.39 1.33 2.09
CA ARG A 74 -11.98 1.16 2.44
C ARG A 74 -11.16 2.39 2.04
N GLN A 75 -10.36 2.88 2.94
CA GLN A 75 -9.37 3.92 2.69
C GLN A 75 -8.05 3.59 3.37
N ASN A 76 -6.95 4.08 2.82
CA ASN A 76 -5.64 4.02 3.45
C ASN A 76 -5.44 5.27 4.31
N SER A 77 -5.12 5.09 5.57
CA SER A 77 -4.67 6.17 6.45
C SER A 77 -3.15 6.17 6.51
N ARG A 78 -2.55 7.36 6.40
CA ARG A 78 -1.11 7.59 6.58
C ARG A 78 -0.85 8.61 7.69
N SER A 79 -1.89 8.88 8.49
CA SER A 79 -1.83 9.77 9.65
C SER A 79 -1.42 9.00 10.90
N GLU A 80 -1.18 9.73 11.99
CA GLU A 80 -1.09 9.17 13.32
C GLU A 80 -2.42 8.52 13.72
N TYR A 81 -2.35 7.40 14.42
CA TYR A 81 -3.52 6.64 14.89
C TYR A 81 -3.93 7.11 16.29
N ASP A 82 -5.09 6.65 16.76
CA ASP A 82 -5.63 7.00 18.08
C ASP A 82 -5.08 6.14 19.24
N GLY A 83 -4.17 5.22 18.93
CA GLY A 83 -3.56 4.31 19.91
C GLY A 83 -4.49 3.22 20.45
N GLN A 84 -5.70 3.10 19.92
CA GLN A 84 -6.63 2.09 20.40
C GLN A 84 -6.29 0.69 19.86
N PRO A 85 -6.37 -0.34 20.67
CA PRO A 85 -6.16 -1.71 20.21
C PRO A 85 -7.29 -2.16 19.28
N ILE A 86 -6.97 -3.04 18.34
CA ILE A 86 -7.98 -3.72 17.52
C ILE A 86 -8.79 -4.65 18.44
N LYS A 87 -10.12 -4.68 18.26
CA LYS A 87 -10.98 -5.61 18.98
C LYS A 87 -10.58 -7.05 18.67
N GLN A 88 -10.57 -7.90 19.68
CA GLN A 88 -10.13 -9.29 19.54
C GLN A 88 -10.90 -10.06 18.44
N ALA A 89 -12.20 -9.79 18.29
CA ALA A 89 -13.02 -10.42 17.25
C ALA A 89 -12.59 -10.01 15.84
N ASP A 90 -12.20 -8.74 15.63
CA ASP A 90 -11.74 -8.24 14.33
C ASP A 90 -10.34 -8.76 14.03
N PHE A 91 -9.48 -8.81 15.05
CA PHE A 91 -8.13 -9.37 14.92
C PHE A 91 -8.16 -10.87 14.56
N ALA A 92 -9.07 -11.64 15.19
CA ALA A 92 -9.25 -13.05 14.86
C ALA A 92 -9.68 -13.28 13.40
N GLN A 93 -10.45 -12.37 12.81
CA GLN A 93 -10.82 -12.45 11.40
C GLN A 93 -9.59 -12.26 10.50
N ILE A 94 -8.70 -11.31 10.83
CA ILE A 94 -7.46 -11.10 10.06
C ILE A 94 -6.55 -12.33 10.16
N GLN A 95 -6.44 -12.93 11.34
CA GLN A 95 -5.65 -14.15 11.56
C GLN A 95 -6.20 -15.38 10.82
N ALA A 96 -7.50 -15.41 10.57
CA ALA A 96 -8.19 -16.52 9.91
C ALA A 96 -8.27 -16.36 8.38
N LEU A 97 -7.67 -15.32 7.80
CA LEU A 97 -7.66 -15.14 6.34
C LEU A 97 -7.00 -16.33 5.65
N PRO A 98 -7.63 -16.90 4.61
CA PRO A 98 -6.98 -17.92 3.80
C PRO A 98 -5.78 -17.28 3.08
N LEU A 99 -4.65 -17.98 3.10
CA LEU A 99 -3.42 -17.52 2.47
C LEU A 99 -3.06 -18.45 1.31
N GLU A 100 -2.49 -17.90 0.26
CA GLU A 100 -1.89 -18.68 -0.80
C GLU A 100 -0.66 -19.46 -0.29
N PRO A 101 -0.35 -20.61 -0.89
CA PRO A 101 0.86 -21.37 -0.54
C PRO A 101 2.12 -20.50 -0.64
N GLY A 102 2.99 -20.58 0.37
CA GLY A 102 4.21 -19.78 0.47
C GLY A 102 4.01 -18.38 1.03
N VAL A 103 2.78 -17.94 1.31
CA VAL A 103 2.50 -16.65 1.96
C VAL A 103 2.32 -16.84 3.46
N VAL A 104 2.97 -16.00 4.25
CA VAL A 104 2.85 -15.97 5.72
C VAL A 104 2.55 -14.57 6.23
N LEU A 105 1.68 -14.48 7.25
CA LEU A 105 1.43 -13.27 8.00
C LEU A 105 2.16 -13.33 9.35
N ARG A 106 2.89 -12.30 9.69
CA ARG A 106 3.49 -12.10 11.01
C ARG A 106 2.92 -10.84 11.63
N PHE A 107 2.44 -10.98 12.86
CA PHE A 107 1.80 -9.88 13.57
C PHE A 107 2.75 -9.35 14.65
N ALA A 108 3.01 -8.06 14.61
CA ALA A 108 3.75 -7.31 15.60
C ALA A 108 2.76 -6.48 16.42
N THR A 109 2.31 -7.00 17.56
CA THR A 109 1.25 -6.39 18.39
C THR A 109 1.73 -5.99 19.77
N THR A 110 2.96 -6.36 20.15
CA THR A 110 3.54 -5.90 21.40
C THR A 110 4.43 -4.67 21.17
N PRO A 111 4.64 -3.82 22.19
CA PRO A 111 5.58 -2.70 22.05
C PRO A 111 6.99 -3.12 21.61
N SER A 112 7.48 -4.28 22.07
CA SER A 112 8.78 -4.81 21.68
C SER A 112 8.85 -5.19 20.20
N ASP A 113 7.75 -5.76 19.66
CA ASP A 113 7.66 -6.10 18.24
C ASP A 113 7.61 -4.84 17.38
N ILE A 114 6.84 -3.83 17.79
CA ILE A 114 6.79 -2.52 17.12
C ILE A 114 8.17 -1.87 17.07
N GLU A 115 8.91 -1.85 18.19
CA GLU A 115 10.29 -1.33 18.19
C GLU A 115 11.23 -2.15 17.28
N THR A 116 10.97 -3.43 17.11
CA THR A 116 11.71 -4.26 16.16
C THR A 116 11.40 -3.86 14.71
N VAL A 117 10.13 -3.70 14.36
CA VAL A 117 9.72 -3.19 13.03
C VAL A 117 10.32 -1.80 12.78
N LEU A 118 10.24 -0.90 13.77
CA LEU A 118 10.80 0.44 13.69
C LEU A 118 12.29 0.46 13.37
N ARG A 119 13.09 -0.44 13.94
CA ARG A 119 14.52 -0.52 13.61
C ARG A 119 14.76 -0.78 12.11
N TYR A 120 13.94 -1.62 11.48
CA TYR A 120 14.04 -1.87 10.03
C TYR A 120 13.54 -0.68 9.21
N VAL A 121 12.41 -0.07 9.60
CA VAL A 121 11.87 1.14 8.94
C VAL A 121 12.91 2.26 8.98
N ASN A 122 13.51 2.53 10.15
CA ASN A 122 14.53 3.57 10.29
C ASN A 122 15.77 3.30 9.43
N ARG A 123 16.24 2.05 9.36
CA ARG A 123 17.35 1.68 8.47
C ARG A 123 16.98 1.90 7.00
N GLY A 124 15.75 1.56 6.61
CA GLY A 124 15.23 1.82 5.27
C GLY A 124 15.21 3.31 4.96
N ASN A 125 14.66 4.13 5.85
CA ASN A 125 14.62 5.59 5.69
C ASN A 125 16.03 6.19 5.55
N LEU A 126 16.97 5.79 6.39
CA LEU A 126 18.36 6.26 6.30
C LEU A 126 18.99 5.92 4.95
N SER A 127 18.76 4.71 4.45
CA SER A 127 19.27 4.28 3.14
C SER A 127 18.64 5.05 1.98
N GLN A 128 17.31 5.17 1.99
CA GLN A 128 16.55 5.82 0.92
C GLN A 128 16.86 7.33 0.83
N TYR A 129 16.87 8.04 1.95
CA TYR A 129 17.12 9.48 1.97
C TYR A 129 18.61 9.84 1.72
N ALA A 130 19.52 8.88 1.80
CA ALA A 130 20.91 9.06 1.40
C ALA A 130 21.10 8.95 -0.12
N ASP A 131 20.10 8.44 -0.85
CA ASP A 131 20.14 8.31 -2.31
C ASP A 131 19.41 9.49 -2.98
N PRO A 132 20.12 10.36 -3.71
CA PRO A 132 19.49 11.45 -4.44
C PRO A 132 18.47 10.98 -5.48
N ALA A 133 18.67 9.82 -6.10
CA ALA A 133 17.75 9.28 -7.09
C ALA A 133 16.40 8.92 -6.44
N PHE A 134 16.41 8.43 -5.19
CA PHE A 134 15.18 8.22 -4.43
C PHE A 134 14.42 9.52 -4.19
N LEU A 135 15.10 10.59 -3.80
CA LEU A 135 14.46 11.88 -3.55
C LEU A 135 13.85 12.47 -4.83
N ASP A 136 14.56 12.36 -5.96
CA ASP A 136 14.05 12.81 -7.26
C ASP A 136 12.80 12.03 -7.67
N GLU A 137 12.80 10.70 -7.52
CA GLU A 137 11.63 9.86 -7.80
C GLU A 137 10.46 10.17 -6.87
N LEU A 138 10.72 10.35 -5.56
CA LEU A 138 9.71 10.74 -4.58
C LEU A 138 9.04 12.06 -4.96
N ILE A 139 9.85 13.10 -5.27
CA ILE A 139 9.35 14.42 -5.67
C ILE A 139 8.55 14.34 -6.97
N PHE A 140 8.99 13.52 -7.92
CA PHE A 140 8.28 13.30 -9.18
C PHE A 140 6.86 12.75 -8.94
N TRP A 141 6.68 11.81 -8.01
CA TRP A 141 5.40 11.19 -7.72
C TRP A 141 4.55 11.92 -6.67
N LEU A 142 5.09 12.92 -5.95
CA LEU A 142 4.29 13.74 -5.04
C LEU A 142 3.40 14.73 -5.79
N ARG A 143 2.16 14.88 -5.29
CA ARG A 143 1.18 15.88 -5.71
C ARG A 143 0.95 16.83 -4.55
N PHE A 144 1.57 18.01 -4.62
CA PHE A 144 1.64 18.96 -3.50
C PHE A 144 0.36 19.75 -3.28
N ASN A 145 -0.57 19.71 -4.23
CA ASN A 145 -1.86 20.41 -4.13
C ASN A 145 -2.95 19.69 -4.94
N LYS A 146 -4.19 20.04 -4.65
CA LYS A 146 -5.37 19.44 -5.28
C LYS A 146 -5.37 19.57 -6.80
N LYS A 147 -4.90 20.71 -7.35
CA LYS A 147 -4.84 20.92 -8.79
C LYS A 147 -3.94 19.87 -9.46
N GLU A 148 -2.75 19.65 -8.93
CA GLU A 148 -1.84 18.61 -9.45
C GLU A 148 -2.46 17.22 -9.37
N ALA A 149 -3.06 16.88 -8.21
CA ALA A 149 -3.66 15.56 -8.00
C ALA A 149 -4.82 15.29 -8.98
N LEU A 150 -5.69 16.29 -9.22
CA LEU A 150 -6.83 16.15 -10.13
C LEU A 150 -6.44 16.13 -11.62
N VAL A 151 -5.33 16.77 -11.98
CA VAL A 151 -4.84 16.76 -13.37
C VAL A 151 -4.08 15.48 -13.69
N ALA A 152 -3.22 15.04 -12.76
CA ALA A 152 -2.39 13.85 -12.98
C ALA A 152 -3.16 12.54 -12.79
N LEU A 153 -4.12 12.51 -11.85
CA LEU A 153 -4.88 11.32 -11.43
C LEU A 153 -3.98 10.13 -11.02
N ASP A 154 -2.77 10.45 -10.54
CA ASP A 154 -1.75 9.50 -10.09
C ASP A 154 -0.90 10.11 -8.98
N GLY A 155 0.09 9.33 -8.51
CA GLY A 155 1.04 9.75 -7.50
C GLY A 155 0.42 9.83 -6.10
N LEU A 156 1.15 10.46 -5.19
CA LEU A 156 0.77 10.60 -3.79
C LEU A 156 0.37 12.05 -3.49
N TYR A 157 -0.91 12.27 -3.26
CA TYR A 157 -1.42 13.57 -2.83
C TYR A 157 -1.04 13.84 -1.36
N THR A 158 -0.34 14.93 -1.10
CA THR A 158 0.25 15.23 0.22
C THR A 158 -0.76 15.28 1.36
N ARG A 159 -2.00 15.70 1.09
CA ARG A 159 -3.08 15.67 2.10
C ARG A 159 -3.39 14.26 2.63
N CYS A 160 -3.19 13.22 1.83
CA CYS A 160 -3.38 11.85 2.26
C CYS A 160 -2.34 11.40 3.31
N SER A 161 -1.25 12.16 3.46
CA SER A 161 -0.22 11.95 4.48
C SER A 161 -0.29 12.96 5.64
N GLY A 162 -1.38 13.73 5.72
CA GLY A 162 -1.57 14.75 6.76
C GLY A 162 -0.85 16.07 6.51
N ASN A 163 -0.18 16.25 5.37
CA ASN A 163 0.58 17.44 5.04
C ASN A 163 -0.32 18.54 4.43
N PRO A 164 -0.03 19.83 4.63
CA PRO A 164 -0.76 20.93 4.01
C PRO A 164 -0.55 20.97 2.49
N GLU A 165 -1.47 21.60 1.80
CA GLU A 165 -1.29 21.94 0.39
C GLU A 165 -0.33 23.12 0.25
N VAL A 166 0.63 22.99 -0.67
CA VAL A 166 1.59 24.04 -0.98
C VAL A 166 1.85 24.11 -2.49
N PRO A 167 2.34 25.23 -3.02
CA PRO A 167 2.85 25.27 -4.39
C PRO A 167 4.01 24.26 -4.57
N ARG A 168 4.12 23.65 -5.76
CA ARG A 168 5.14 22.63 -6.05
C ARG A 168 6.55 23.04 -5.66
N TRP A 169 6.96 24.28 -6.01
CA TRP A 169 8.31 24.77 -5.69
C TRP A 169 8.62 24.74 -4.19
N LEU A 170 7.63 25.11 -3.37
CA LEU A 170 7.75 25.10 -1.90
C LEU A 170 7.77 23.68 -1.35
N GLY A 171 6.87 22.80 -1.85
CA GLY A 171 6.83 21.39 -1.49
C GLY A 171 8.14 20.68 -1.85
N THR A 172 8.67 20.90 -3.04
CA THR A 172 9.98 20.37 -3.47
C THR A 172 11.10 20.82 -2.53
N MET A 173 11.15 22.10 -2.19
CA MET A 173 12.14 22.63 -1.25
C MET A 173 12.06 21.94 0.12
N PHE A 174 10.87 21.72 0.67
CA PHE A 174 10.70 21.01 1.94
C PHE A 174 11.15 19.55 1.88
N VAL A 175 10.79 18.83 0.80
CA VAL A 175 11.19 17.42 0.65
C VAL A 175 12.71 17.31 0.45
N SER A 176 13.31 18.16 -0.40
CA SER A 176 14.76 18.17 -0.63
C SER A 176 15.57 18.62 0.60
N GLY A 177 14.99 19.45 1.45
CA GLY A 177 15.61 19.91 2.70
C GLY A 177 15.34 19.02 3.91
N GLY A 178 14.50 17.99 3.75
CA GLY A 178 14.17 17.04 4.81
C GLY A 178 15.37 16.16 5.16
N THR A 179 15.42 15.75 6.43
CA THR A 179 16.48 14.84 6.88
C THR A 179 15.93 13.42 7.08
N PRO A 180 16.77 12.39 6.89
CA PRO A 180 16.39 11.01 7.20
C PRO A 180 15.84 10.83 8.62
N GLN A 181 16.41 11.58 9.57
CA GLN A 181 16.00 11.53 10.98
C GLN A 181 14.58 12.07 11.17
N GLN A 182 14.23 13.19 10.54
CA GLN A 182 12.86 13.74 10.62
C GLN A 182 11.82 12.75 10.08
N GLN A 183 12.12 12.06 8.98
CA GLN A 183 11.23 11.02 8.45
C GLN A 183 11.13 9.84 9.40
N ALA A 184 12.26 9.39 9.96
CA ALA A 184 12.29 8.30 10.93
C ALA A 184 11.46 8.63 12.20
N ASP A 185 11.51 9.86 12.68
CA ASP A 185 10.74 10.31 13.85
C ASP A 185 9.23 10.34 13.53
N LEU A 186 8.83 10.78 12.33
CA LEU A 186 7.44 10.77 11.88
C LEU A 186 6.90 9.34 11.78
N ASP A 187 7.66 8.42 11.20
CA ASP A 187 7.24 7.03 11.06
C ASP A 187 7.22 6.31 12.42
N ALA A 188 8.14 6.65 13.33
CA ALA A 188 8.13 6.17 14.70
C ALA A 188 6.85 6.57 15.43
N THR A 189 6.43 7.82 15.29
CA THR A 189 5.19 8.32 15.91
C THR A 189 3.97 7.56 15.38
N LYS A 190 3.88 7.36 14.08
CA LYS A 190 2.78 6.62 13.45
C LYS A 190 2.75 5.15 13.86
N LEU A 191 3.90 4.48 13.84
CA LEU A 191 3.98 3.07 14.22
C LEU A 191 3.65 2.85 15.70
N ARG A 192 4.16 3.71 16.59
CA ARG A 192 3.87 3.62 18.04
C ARG A 192 2.43 3.95 18.40
N SER A 193 1.76 4.77 17.59
CA SER A 193 0.32 5.05 17.76
C SER A 193 -0.59 4.00 17.13
N SER A 194 -0.05 3.06 16.34
CA SER A 194 -0.83 2.01 15.71
C SER A 194 -1.18 0.89 16.70
N ALA A 195 -2.25 0.15 16.41
CA ALA A 195 -2.64 -1.05 17.16
C ALA A 195 -1.70 -2.23 16.92
N GLY A 196 -0.84 -2.16 15.90
CA GLY A 196 0.09 -3.20 15.52
C GLY A 196 0.56 -3.03 14.08
N ALA A 197 1.49 -3.89 13.67
CA ALA A 197 1.93 -4.01 12.29
C ALA A 197 1.77 -5.45 11.80
N VAL A 198 1.45 -5.60 10.52
CA VAL A 198 1.38 -6.90 9.84
C VAL A 198 2.49 -6.94 8.80
N VAL A 199 3.34 -7.95 8.88
CA VAL A 199 4.37 -8.24 7.89
C VAL A 199 3.88 -9.41 7.03
N ILE A 200 3.75 -9.16 5.74
CA ILE A 200 3.40 -10.17 4.74
C ILE A 200 4.71 -10.63 4.09
N ALA A 201 5.01 -11.91 4.20
CA ALA A 201 6.18 -12.52 3.59
C ALA A 201 5.75 -13.61 2.60
N SER A 202 6.48 -13.74 1.50
CA SER A 202 6.35 -14.83 0.51
C SER A 202 7.70 -15.46 0.26
N GLU A 203 7.72 -16.78 0.07
CA GLU A 203 8.88 -17.56 -0.36
C GLU A 203 8.99 -17.54 -1.90
#